data_1dae7a60c249ab95c458247cca0655b7
#
_entry.id   1dae7a60c249ab95c458247cca0655b7
#
_cell.length_a   1.000
_cell.length_b   1.000
_cell.length_c   1.000
_cell.angle_alpha   90.00
_cell.angle_beta   90.00
_cell.angle_gamma   90.00
#
_symmetry.space_group_name_H-M   'P 1'
#
loop_
_entity.id
_entity.type
_entity.pdbx_description
1 polymer ?
#
loop_
_entity_poly.entity_id
_entity_poly.type
_entity_poly.pdbx_seq_one_letter_code
_entity_poly.pdbx_strand_id
1 'polypeptide(L)'
;GVVLSFDWPSEAMAINYLEDRHDAKLTAMQLVRGGIEVLAGLQTPDCAINIHLLGHSTGAYVIREAFDDADDTRLDNNGWAVSQVAFIGGDVSSGSMSAGNASTDSLYRHCARLTNYSNLSDSVLKLSNAKRLGVAPRVGRVGLPADAPRQAVNVDCTAYFQALATDPAVMAADQTASIGSFDHSWHIGNRVFARDLFEVIKGDLDRSVIPTRSSAGNGALSLLRT
;
A
#
# COMPACT_ATOMS: atom_id res chain seq x y z
N GLY A 1 -20.29 -0.91 -0.38
CA GLY A 1 -19.29 0.04 -0.87
C GLY A 1 -19.20 0.06 -2.38
N VAL A 2 -18.56 1.07 -2.93
CA VAL A 2 -18.27 1.21 -4.36
C VAL A 2 -16.77 1.11 -4.53
N VAL A 3 -16.31 0.36 -5.52
CA VAL A 3 -14.89 0.28 -5.90
C VAL A 3 -14.70 1.15 -7.15
N LEU A 4 -13.77 2.09 -7.06
CA LEU A 4 -13.37 2.93 -8.19
C LEU A 4 -11.94 2.52 -8.58
N SER A 5 -11.74 2.19 -9.84
CA SER A 5 -10.40 2.00 -10.40
C SER A 5 -9.88 3.34 -10.88
N PHE A 6 -8.73 3.73 -10.36
CA PHE A 6 -7.98 4.86 -10.88
C PHE A 6 -6.89 4.32 -11.80
N ASP A 7 -7.12 4.48 -13.09
CA ASP A 7 -6.22 3.99 -14.13
C ASP A 7 -5.31 5.12 -14.64
N TRP A 8 -4.08 4.78 -14.98
CA TRP A 8 -3.08 5.73 -15.44
C TRP A 8 -2.14 5.08 -16.46
N PRO A 9 -1.62 5.85 -17.44
CA PRO A 9 -0.71 5.30 -18.43
C PRO A 9 0.59 4.83 -17.75
N SER A 10 0.85 3.53 -17.83
CA SER A 10 2.09 2.92 -17.40
C SER A 10 2.61 2.03 -18.51
N GLU A 11 3.85 2.24 -18.92
CA GLU A 11 4.50 1.32 -19.82
C GLU A 11 5.03 0.12 -19.02
N ALA A 12 4.50 -1.06 -19.30
CA ALA A 12 4.80 -2.31 -18.59
C ALA A 12 6.25 -2.80 -18.74
N MET A 13 7.16 -1.99 -19.25
CA MET A 13 8.55 -2.35 -19.50
C MET A 13 9.48 -1.81 -18.42
N ALA A 14 10.17 -2.71 -17.74
CA ALA A 14 11.17 -2.42 -16.73
C ALA A 14 12.32 -1.47 -17.20
N ILE A 15 12.37 -1.11 -18.47
CA ILE A 15 13.37 -0.22 -19.06
C ILE A 15 12.98 1.24 -18.89
N ASN A 16 11.69 1.58 -18.83
CA ASN A 16 11.18 2.96 -18.81
C ASN A 16 10.85 3.46 -17.38
N TYR A 17 11.40 2.82 -16.37
CA TYR A 17 11.11 3.09 -14.96
C TYR A 17 11.24 4.57 -14.53
N LEU A 18 12.14 5.36 -15.13
CA LEU A 18 12.29 6.79 -14.80
C LEU A 18 11.16 7.62 -15.42
N GLU A 19 10.71 7.24 -16.60
CA GLU A 19 9.59 7.82 -17.31
C GLU A 19 8.28 7.51 -16.56
N ASP A 20 8.08 6.24 -16.18
CA ASP A 20 6.96 5.80 -15.33
C ASP A 20 6.84 6.59 -14.02
N ARG A 21 7.96 7.04 -13.43
CA ARG A 21 7.89 7.87 -12.21
C ARG A 21 7.53 9.31 -12.48
N HIS A 22 7.92 9.87 -13.61
CA HIS A 22 7.49 11.19 -14.00
C HIS A 22 5.98 11.20 -14.27
N ASP A 23 5.50 10.21 -14.99
CA ASP A 23 4.08 10.01 -15.28
C ASP A 23 3.28 9.72 -14.00
N ALA A 24 3.85 8.98 -13.05
CA ALA A 24 3.26 8.76 -11.74
C ALA A 24 3.06 10.05 -10.95
N LYS A 25 3.97 11.02 -11.05
CA LYS A 25 3.80 12.34 -10.41
C LYS A 25 2.71 13.16 -11.06
N LEU A 26 2.67 13.20 -12.39
CA LEU A 26 1.57 13.87 -13.11
C LEU A 26 0.22 13.22 -12.80
N THR A 27 0.22 11.90 -12.68
CA THR A 27 -0.96 11.11 -12.29
C THR A 27 -1.38 11.40 -10.85
N ALA A 28 -0.44 11.56 -9.93
CA ALA A 28 -0.72 11.93 -8.54
C ALA A 28 -1.49 13.24 -8.43
N MET A 29 -1.13 14.25 -9.23
CA MET A 29 -1.87 15.51 -9.28
C MET A 29 -3.32 15.33 -9.76
N GLN A 30 -3.56 14.40 -10.69
CA GLN A 30 -4.91 14.08 -11.16
C GLN A 30 -5.70 13.29 -10.11
N LEU A 31 -5.06 12.38 -9.37
CA LEU A 31 -5.68 11.69 -8.26
C LEU A 31 -6.14 12.69 -7.17
N VAL A 32 -5.34 13.72 -6.89
CA VAL A 32 -5.75 14.78 -5.95
C VAL A 32 -6.99 15.50 -6.49
N ARG A 33 -6.92 16.05 -7.69
CA ARG A 33 -7.99 16.92 -8.25
C ARG A 33 -9.27 16.16 -8.58
N GLY A 34 -9.16 15.01 -9.20
CA GLY A 34 -10.30 14.22 -9.68
C GLY A 34 -10.84 13.20 -8.70
N GLY A 35 -10.04 12.84 -7.70
CA GLY A 35 -10.38 11.81 -6.72
C GLY A 35 -10.47 12.37 -5.29
N ILE A 36 -9.33 12.68 -4.69
CA ILE A 36 -9.27 13.02 -3.27
C ILE A 36 -10.07 14.29 -2.96
N GLU A 37 -9.86 15.37 -3.70
CA GLU A 37 -10.57 16.65 -3.52
C GLU A 37 -12.08 16.50 -3.67
N VAL A 38 -12.52 15.74 -4.68
CA VAL A 38 -13.95 15.47 -4.90
C VAL A 38 -14.56 14.68 -3.77
N LEU A 39 -13.91 13.59 -3.35
CA LEU A 39 -14.41 12.73 -2.28
C LEU A 39 -14.31 13.39 -0.91
N ALA A 40 -13.26 14.17 -0.65
CA ALA A 40 -13.12 14.96 0.57
C ALA A 40 -14.22 16.01 0.68
N GLY A 41 -14.60 16.65 -0.43
CA GLY A 41 -15.71 17.60 -0.48
C GLY A 41 -17.09 16.99 -0.16
N LEU A 42 -17.22 15.65 -0.25
CA LEU A 42 -18.43 14.92 0.14
C LEU A 42 -18.45 14.52 1.63
N GLN A 43 -17.34 14.64 2.35
CA GLN A 43 -17.28 14.37 3.77
C GLN A 43 -17.86 15.55 4.55
N THR A 44 -19.07 15.39 5.04
CA THR A 44 -19.76 16.35 5.90
C THR A 44 -20.12 15.69 7.24
N PRO A 45 -20.44 16.44 8.30
CA PRO A 45 -20.86 15.86 9.58
C PRO A 45 -22.02 14.88 9.44
N ASP A 46 -22.89 15.05 8.45
CA ASP A 46 -24.06 14.21 8.21
C ASP A 46 -23.80 13.09 7.18
N CYS A 47 -22.58 13.02 6.62
CA CYS A 47 -22.22 12.04 5.60
C CYS A 47 -21.12 11.10 6.11
N ALA A 48 -21.49 9.84 6.36
CA ALA A 48 -20.58 8.80 6.84
C ALA A 48 -19.82 8.10 5.71
N ILE A 49 -19.30 8.85 4.73
CA ILE A 49 -18.47 8.26 3.66
C ILE A 49 -17.08 7.94 4.21
N ASN A 50 -16.72 6.67 4.16
CA ASN A 50 -15.36 6.19 4.41
C ASN A 50 -14.64 6.03 3.07
N ILE A 51 -13.52 6.73 2.91
CA ILE A 51 -12.66 6.64 1.74
C ILE A 51 -11.50 5.73 2.08
N HIS A 52 -11.21 4.76 1.19
CA HIS A 52 -10.08 3.86 1.31
C HIS A 52 -9.23 3.94 0.04
N LEU A 53 -7.91 3.96 0.18
CA LEU A 53 -6.97 3.98 -0.94
C LEU A 53 -6.14 2.69 -0.91
N LEU A 54 -6.11 2.00 -2.05
CA LEU A 54 -5.31 0.78 -2.21
C LEU A 54 -4.34 0.99 -3.36
N GLY A 55 -3.05 0.86 -3.08
CA GLY A 55 -1.99 0.99 -4.08
C GLY A 55 -1.13 -0.26 -4.17
N HIS A 56 -1.07 -0.88 -5.35
CA HIS A 56 -0.14 -1.96 -5.66
C HIS A 56 1.07 -1.40 -6.39
N SER A 57 2.27 -1.85 -6.01
CA SER A 57 3.51 -1.50 -6.71
C SER A 57 3.71 0.02 -6.82
N THR A 58 3.85 0.56 -8.03
CA THR A 58 3.95 2.00 -8.31
C THR A 58 2.68 2.76 -7.91
N GLY A 59 1.50 2.10 -7.84
CA GLY A 59 0.28 2.73 -7.32
C GLY A 59 0.40 3.21 -5.87
N ALA A 60 1.19 2.53 -5.03
CA ALA A 60 1.52 3.02 -3.69
C ALA A 60 2.35 4.32 -3.73
N TYR A 61 3.26 4.42 -4.70
CA TYR A 61 4.03 5.63 -4.93
C TYR A 61 3.14 6.78 -5.41
N VAL A 62 2.20 6.52 -6.34
CA VAL A 62 1.21 7.52 -6.80
C VAL A 62 0.40 8.06 -5.61
N ILE A 63 -0.08 7.18 -4.72
CA ILE A 63 -0.80 7.61 -3.51
C ILE A 63 0.09 8.50 -2.64
N ARG A 64 1.33 8.12 -2.37
CA ARG A 64 2.24 8.94 -1.55
C ARG A 64 2.50 10.31 -2.17
N GLU A 65 2.79 10.36 -3.47
CA GLU A 65 3.00 11.62 -4.19
C GLU A 65 1.74 12.50 -4.20
N ALA A 66 0.55 11.88 -4.31
CA ALA A 66 -0.71 12.61 -4.25
C ALA A 66 -0.88 13.35 -2.90
N PHE A 67 -0.48 12.74 -1.81
CA PHE A 67 -0.53 13.39 -0.50
C PHE A 67 0.61 14.39 -0.28
N ASP A 68 1.76 14.22 -0.92
CA ASP A 68 2.85 15.22 -0.91
C ASP A 68 2.37 16.50 -1.60
N ASP A 69 1.71 16.36 -2.76
CA ASP A 69 1.11 17.48 -3.49
C ASP A 69 -0.14 18.06 -2.80
N ALA A 70 -0.83 17.29 -1.96
CA ALA A 70 -2.03 17.72 -1.23
C ALA A 70 -1.73 18.72 -0.08
N ASP A 71 -0.48 18.91 0.27
CA ASP A 71 -0.06 20.01 1.15
C ASP A 71 -0.21 21.38 0.49
N ASP A 72 -0.53 21.42 -0.79
CA ASP A 72 -0.92 22.65 -1.45
C ASP A 72 -2.23 23.17 -0.85
N THR A 73 -2.29 24.44 -0.55
CA THR A 73 -3.25 25.22 0.26
C THR A 73 -4.75 24.91 0.11
N ARG A 74 -5.14 24.12 -0.87
CA ARG A 74 -6.54 23.77 -1.15
C ARG A 74 -7.09 22.63 -0.28
N LEU A 75 -6.23 21.67 0.11
CA LEU A 75 -6.64 20.51 0.90
C LEU A 75 -6.26 20.64 2.37
N ASP A 76 -5.35 21.52 2.70
CA ASP A 76 -4.74 21.65 4.04
C ASP A 76 -5.72 22.13 5.13
N ASN A 77 -6.82 22.77 4.78
CA ASN A 77 -7.77 23.37 5.71
C ASN A 77 -9.11 22.63 5.84
N ASN A 78 -9.26 21.52 5.14
CA ASN A 78 -10.56 20.85 5.11
C ASN A 78 -10.52 19.62 6.01
N GLY A 79 -10.92 19.57 7.21
CA GLY A 79 -10.94 18.44 8.16
C GLY A 79 -11.35 17.06 7.61
N TRP A 80 -10.82 16.71 6.44
CA TRP A 80 -11.05 15.47 5.69
C TRP A 80 -9.99 14.43 6.03
N ALA A 81 -10.35 13.16 5.93
CA ALA A 81 -9.42 12.07 6.08
C ALA A 81 -9.84 10.85 5.25
N VAL A 82 -8.86 10.08 4.81
CA VAL A 82 -9.07 8.71 4.34
C VAL A 82 -9.02 7.76 5.52
N SER A 83 -9.91 6.77 5.55
CA SER A 83 -10.00 5.83 6.67
C SER A 83 -8.85 4.83 6.65
N GLN A 84 -8.60 4.21 5.50
CA GLN A 84 -7.55 3.21 5.35
C GLN A 84 -6.72 3.50 4.09
N VAL A 85 -5.40 3.38 4.23
CA VAL A 85 -4.47 3.29 3.11
C VAL A 85 -3.80 1.93 3.16
N ALA A 86 -3.85 1.18 2.06
CA ALA A 86 -3.16 -0.10 1.94
C ALA A 86 -2.11 -0.04 0.83
N PHE A 87 -0.85 -0.27 1.18
CA PHE A 87 0.25 -0.48 0.25
C PHE A 87 0.50 -1.96 0.09
N ILE A 88 0.43 -2.45 -1.14
CA ILE A 88 0.56 -3.86 -1.49
C ILE A 88 1.77 -4.00 -2.40
N GLY A 89 2.86 -4.60 -1.91
CA GLY A 89 4.11 -4.63 -2.66
C GLY A 89 4.57 -3.24 -3.12
N GLY A 90 4.45 -2.22 -2.24
CA GLY A 90 4.58 -0.81 -2.61
C GLY A 90 5.98 -0.39 -3.03
N ASP A 91 6.13 0.28 -4.18
CA ASP A 91 7.41 0.83 -4.68
C ASP A 91 7.71 2.21 -4.05
N VAL A 92 7.57 2.31 -2.75
CA VAL A 92 7.88 3.48 -1.94
C VAL A 92 9.18 3.23 -1.16
N SER A 93 10.03 4.24 -1.02
CA SER A 93 11.24 4.14 -0.18
C SER A 93 10.86 3.89 1.28
N SER A 94 11.42 2.84 1.92
CA SER A 94 11.19 2.57 3.33
C SER A 94 11.60 3.77 4.20
N GLY A 95 12.75 4.37 3.95
CA GLY A 95 13.22 5.54 4.70
C GLY A 95 12.33 6.79 4.55
N SER A 96 11.56 6.91 3.46
CA SER A 96 10.61 8.03 3.33
C SER A 96 9.36 7.86 4.19
N MET A 97 9.13 6.66 4.73
CA MET A 97 7.99 6.37 5.61
C MET A 97 8.29 6.55 7.10
N SER A 98 9.46 7.08 7.44
CA SER A 98 9.83 7.48 8.81
C SER A 98 8.93 8.60 9.34
N ALA A 99 8.68 8.61 10.64
CA ALA A 99 7.96 9.71 11.29
C ALA A 99 8.68 11.05 11.04
N GLY A 100 7.91 12.08 10.70
CA GLY A 100 8.41 13.43 10.44
C GLY A 100 9.14 13.58 9.10
N ASN A 101 9.08 12.59 8.20
CA ASN A 101 9.58 12.76 6.85
C ASN A 101 8.63 13.65 6.04
N ALA A 102 9.14 14.77 5.53
CA ALA A 102 8.33 15.79 4.85
C ALA A 102 7.49 15.23 3.69
N SER A 103 8.04 14.28 2.90
CA SER A 103 7.32 13.72 1.74
C SER A 103 6.19 12.74 2.10
N THR A 104 6.00 12.41 3.37
CA THR A 104 4.97 11.47 3.84
C THR A 104 4.13 12.04 4.99
N ASP A 105 4.51 13.19 5.51
CA ASP A 105 3.84 13.81 6.64
C ASP A 105 2.35 14.09 6.34
N SER A 106 2.04 14.62 5.15
CA SER A 106 0.67 14.85 4.70
C SER A 106 -0.14 13.54 4.64
N LEU A 107 0.42 12.46 4.10
CA LEU A 107 -0.25 11.17 4.10
C LEU A 107 -0.63 10.74 5.52
N TYR A 108 0.28 10.88 6.47
CA TYR A 108 0.00 10.52 7.86
C TYR A 108 -1.00 11.45 8.54
N ARG A 109 -1.02 12.73 8.21
CA ARG A 109 -2.02 13.67 8.75
C ARG A 109 -3.43 13.37 8.25
N HIS A 110 -3.56 12.90 7.02
CA HIS A 110 -4.84 12.68 6.35
C HIS A 110 -5.30 11.22 6.30
N CYS A 111 -4.58 10.25 6.83
CA CYS A 111 -5.05 8.88 6.92
C CYS A 111 -5.22 8.42 8.37
N ALA A 112 -6.35 7.78 8.67
CA ALA A 112 -6.56 7.21 9.99
C ALA A 112 -5.65 6.01 10.24
N ARG A 113 -5.45 5.14 9.24
CA ARG A 113 -4.61 3.94 9.34
C ARG A 113 -3.93 3.66 8.01
N LEU A 114 -2.65 3.25 8.06
CA LEU A 114 -1.90 2.73 6.93
C LEU A 114 -1.48 1.28 7.22
N THR A 115 -1.73 0.39 6.28
CA THR A 115 -1.25 -1.01 6.31
C THR A 115 -0.35 -1.25 5.11
N ASN A 116 0.89 -1.64 5.37
CA ASN A 116 1.85 -2.03 4.33
C ASN A 116 2.02 -3.55 4.33
N TYR A 117 1.82 -4.18 3.17
CA TYR A 117 2.07 -5.60 2.96
C TYR A 117 3.41 -5.77 2.25
N SER A 118 4.34 -6.45 2.91
CA SER A 118 5.70 -6.65 2.39
C SER A 118 5.99 -8.13 2.13
N ASN A 119 6.82 -8.38 1.10
CA ASN A 119 7.32 -9.70 0.77
C ASN A 119 8.81 -9.61 0.42
N LEU A 120 9.67 -10.14 1.28
CA LEU A 120 11.12 -10.11 1.10
C LEU A 120 11.57 -10.87 -0.16
N SER A 121 10.76 -11.81 -0.66
CA SER A 121 11.02 -12.56 -1.88
C SER A 121 10.71 -11.79 -3.17
N ASP A 122 10.11 -10.60 -3.09
CA ASP A 122 9.75 -9.78 -4.24
C ASP A 122 10.97 -9.39 -5.09
N SER A 123 11.10 -10.02 -6.26
CA SER A 123 12.22 -9.82 -7.17
C SER A 123 12.07 -8.55 -8.00
N VAL A 124 10.84 -8.12 -8.28
CA VAL A 124 10.55 -6.89 -9.03
C VAL A 124 11.05 -5.68 -8.24
N LEU A 125 10.71 -5.61 -6.96
CA LEU A 125 11.19 -4.54 -6.08
C LEU A 125 12.69 -4.64 -5.79
N LYS A 126 13.26 -5.85 -5.76
CA LYS A 126 14.71 -6.04 -5.68
C LYS A 126 15.43 -5.44 -6.88
N LEU A 127 14.90 -5.64 -8.08
CA LEU A 127 15.46 -5.09 -9.32
C LEU A 127 15.27 -3.57 -9.40
N SER A 128 14.12 -3.05 -8.98
CA SER A 128 13.87 -1.62 -8.84
C SER A 128 14.93 -0.95 -7.97
N ASN A 129 15.35 -1.60 -6.90
CA ASN A 129 16.44 -1.14 -6.05
C ASN A 129 17.79 -1.09 -6.79
N ALA A 130 18.14 -2.13 -7.55
CA ALA A 130 19.47 -2.24 -8.20
C ALA A 130 19.68 -1.20 -9.31
N LYS A 131 18.62 -0.74 -9.97
CA LYS A 131 18.69 0.25 -11.06
C LYS A 131 18.92 1.69 -10.60
N ARG A 132 18.82 1.94 -9.31
CA ARG A 132 19.04 3.27 -8.73
C ARG A 132 20.34 3.29 -7.94
N LEU A 133 21.34 3.97 -8.42
CA LEU A 133 22.58 4.24 -7.69
C LEU A 133 22.26 4.94 -6.33
N GLY A 134 22.52 4.26 -5.21
CA GLY A 134 22.31 4.81 -3.87
C GLY A 134 20.93 4.59 -3.26
N VAL A 135 20.23 3.56 -3.59
CA VAL A 135 18.80 3.40 -3.39
C VAL A 135 18.38 2.87 -2.03
N ALA A 136 17.39 3.54 -1.47
CA ALA A 136 16.66 3.10 -0.28
C ALA A 136 15.80 1.85 -0.57
N PRO A 137 15.78 0.84 0.32
CA PRO A 137 14.92 -0.32 0.22
C PRO A 137 13.44 0.05 0.09
N ARG A 138 12.64 -0.80 -0.57
CA ARG A 138 11.21 -0.57 -0.81
C ARG A 138 10.33 -1.15 0.28
N VAL A 139 9.30 -0.40 0.73
CA VAL A 139 8.38 -0.87 1.77
C VAL A 139 7.68 -2.17 1.40
N GLY A 140 7.35 -2.37 0.13
CA GLY A 140 6.74 -3.61 -0.35
C GLY A 140 7.67 -4.83 -0.26
N ARG A 141 8.99 -4.61 -0.08
CA ARG A 141 9.96 -5.68 0.08
C ARG A 141 10.48 -5.82 1.52
N VAL A 142 10.93 -4.73 2.14
CA VAL A 142 11.60 -4.77 3.46
C VAL A 142 10.70 -4.31 4.60
N GLY A 143 9.51 -3.83 4.31
CA GLY A 143 8.60 -3.29 5.29
C GLY A 143 8.82 -1.82 5.61
N LEU A 144 8.02 -1.32 6.54
CA LEU A 144 8.12 0.02 7.08
C LEU A 144 9.36 0.16 7.97
N PRO A 145 9.92 1.37 8.10
CA PRO A 145 11.02 1.62 9.04
C PRO A 145 10.54 1.50 10.49
N ALA A 146 11.46 1.23 11.40
CA ALA A 146 11.15 1.01 12.82
C ALA A 146 10.53 2.25 13.52
N ASP A 147 10.81 3.43 12.99
CA ASP A 147 10.30 4.72 13.47
C ASP A 147 9.06 5.22 12.71
N ALA A 148 8.39 4.35 11.93
CA ALA A 148 7.11 4.68 11.32
C ALA A 148 6.07 5.03 12.40
N PRO A 149 5.15 5.99 12.13
CA PRO A 149 4.11 6.36 13.08
C PRO A 149 3.21 5.17 13.47
N ARG A 150 2.65 5.18 14.68
CA ARG A 150 1.79 4.09 15.20
C ARG A 150 0.57 3.78 14.33
N GLN A 151 0.08 4.74 13.56
CA GLN A 151 -1.02 4.53 12.61
C GLN A 151 -0.62 3.70 11.40
N ALA A 152 0.68 3.53 11.15
CA ALA A 152 1.22 2.68 10.09
C ALA A 152 1.69 1.35 10.67
N VAL A 153 1.26 0.23 10.05
CA VAL A 153 1.73 -1.11 10.42
C VAL A 153 2.23 -1.86 9.20
N ASN A 154 3.23 -2.71 9.43
CA ASN A 154 3.71 -3.63 8.42
C ASN A 154 3.16 -5.03 8.68
N VAL A 155 2.70 -5.70 7.62
CA VAL A 155 2.35 -7.11 7.60
C VAL A 155 3.36 -7.82 6.71
N ASP A 156 4.22 -8.63 7.30
CA ASP A 156 5.18 -9.45 6.57
C ASP A 156 4.48 -10.68 5.98
N CYS A 157 4.47 -10.77 4.67
CA CYS A 157 3.85 -11.86 3.91
C CYS A 157 4.87 -12.89 3.43
N THR A 158 6.14 -12.75 3.79
CA THR A 158 7.24 -13.55 3.22
C THR A 158 7.06 -15.05 3.47
N ALA A 159 6.80 -15.46 4.70
CA ALA A 159 6.63 -16.88 5.04
C ALA A 159 5.39 -17.47 4.38
N TYR A 160 4.30 -16.72 4.34
CA TYR A 160 3.07 -17.15 3.65
C TYR A 160 3.31 -17.29 2.13
N PHE A 161 3.96 -16.32 1.51
CA PHE A 161 4.32 -16.40 0.09
C PHE A 161 5.22 -17.61 -0.20
N GLN A 162 6.21 -17.91 0.64
CA GLN A 162 7.07 -19.07 0.48
C GLN A 162 6.27 -20.37 0.48
N ALA A 163 5.27 -20.50 1.35
CA ALA A 163 4.37 -21.64 1.35
C ALA A 163 3.57 -21.76 0.04
N LEU A 164 3.04 -20.65 -0.48
CA LEU A 164 2.36 -20.62 -1.79
C LEU A 164 3.30 -21.04 -2.93
N ALA A 165 4.55 -20.57 -2.91
CA ALA A 165 5.51 -20.81 -4.00
C ALA A 165 6.04 -22.25 -4.01
N THR A 166 6.02 -22.94 -2.88
CA THR A 166 6.60 -24.29 -2.73
C THR A 166 5.56 -25.41 -2.68
N ASP A 167 4.28 -25.10 -2.39
CA ASP A 167 3.22 -26.09 -2.26
C ASP A 167 2.03 -25.76 -3.19
N PRO A 168 1.90 -26.48 -4.32
CA PRO A 168 0.75 -26.28 -5.25
C PRO A 168 -0.62 -26.53 -4.60
N ALA A 169 -0.69 -27.36 -3.55
CA ALA A 169 -1.96 -27.61 -2.85
C ALA A 169 -2.37 -26.38 -2.04
N VAL A 170 -1.42 -25.70 -1.40
CA VAL A 170 -1.65 -24.42 -0.72
C VAL A 170 -2.11 -23.37 -1.73
N MET A 171 -1.40 -23.24 -2.85
CA MET A 171 -1.74 -22.29 -3.90
C MET A 171 -3.16 -22.51 -4.44
N ALA A 172 -3.54 -23.76 -4.71
CA ALA A 172 -4.86 -24.10 -5.20
C ALA A 172 -5.96 -23.85 -4.14
N ALA A 173 -5.73 -24.25 -2.89
CA ALA A 173 -6.68 -24.08 -1.81
C ALA A 173 -6.96 -22.60 -1.50
N ASP A 174 -5.94 -21.75 -1.60
CA ASP A 174 -6.05 -20.31 -1.34
C ASP A 174 -6.43 -19.51 -2.60
N GLN A 175 -6.72 -20.19 -3.71
CA GLN A 175 -7.20 -19.62 -4.99
C GLN A 175 -6.28 -18.53 -5.57
N THR A 176 -4.98 -18.62 -5.33
CA THR A 176 -4.01 -17.65 -5.80
C THR A 176 -3.87 -17.71 -7.31
N ALA A 177 -4.06 -16.58 -7.98
CA ALA A 177 -3.79 -16.47 -9.40
C ALA A 177 -2.29 -16.25 -9.64
N SER A 178 -1.72 -16.98 -10.61
CA SER A 178 -0.35 -16.76 -11.06
C SER A 178 -0.36 -15.79 -12.25
N ILE A 179 -0.32 -14.49 -11.96
CA ILE A 179 -0.36 -13.44 -12.97
C ILE A 179 0.92 -12.61 -12.89
N GLY A 180 1.54 -12.33 -14.03
CA GLY A 180 2.75 -11.52 -14.12
C GLY A 180 3.93 -12.12 -13.35
N SER A 181 4.67 -11.31 -12.61
CA SER A 181 5.71 -11.76 -11.69
C SER A 181 5.05 -12.27 -10.41
N PHE A 182 5.03 -13.60 -10.23
CA PHE A 182 4.28 -14.24 -9.15
C PHE A 182 4.67 -13.76 -7.76
N ASP A 183 5.95 -13.54 -7.52
CA ASP A 183 6.49 -13.04 -6.25
C ASP A 183 6.07 -11.60 -5.92
N HIS A 184 5.66 -10.84 -6.93
CA HIS A 184 5.16 -9.47 -6.81
C HIS A 184 3.62 -9.40 -6.81
N SER A 185 2.96 -10.32 -7.53
CA SER A 185 1.51 -10.29 -7.78
C SER A 185 0.74 -11.44 -7.10
N TRP A 186 1.35 -12.16 -6.17
CA TRP A 186 0.79 -13.35 -5.49
C TRP A 186 -0.55 -13.11 -4.80
N HIS A 187 -0.81 -11.87 -4.39
CA HIS A 187 -2.02 -11.47 -3.67
C HIS A 187 -3.28 -11.49 -4.55
N ILE A 188 -3.12 -11.47 -5.89
CA ILE A 188 -4.24 -11.45 -6.83
C ILE A 188 -5.00 -12.78 -6.77
N GLY A 189 -6.30 -12.72 -6.49
CA GLY A 189 -7.17 -13.86 -6.31
C GLY A 189 -6.97 -14.61 -4.98
N ASN A 190 -5.94 -14.30 -4.20
CA ASN A 190 -5.62 -15.01 -2.96
C ASN A 190 -6.66 -14.74 -1.87
N ARG A 191 -7.27 -15.82 -1.35
CA ARG A 191 -8.37 -15.74 -0.36
C ARG A 191 -7.92 -15.25 0.99
N VAL A 192 -6.72 -15.64 1.44
CA VAL A 192 -6.21 -15.26 2.76
C VAL A 192 -5.89 -13.76 2.77
N PHE A 193 -5.22 -13.29 1.71
CA PHE A 193 -4.97 -11.87 1.52
C PHE A 193 -6.27 -11.05 1.42
N ALA A 194 -7.23 -11.52 0.61
CA ALA A 194 -8.51 -10.83 0.45
C ALA A 194 -9.29 -10.73 1.77
N ARG A 195 -9.24 -11.78 2.61
CA ARG A 195 -9.85 -11.75 3.94
C ARG A 195 -9.15 -10.77 4.87
N ASP A 196 -7.82 -10.73 4.86
CA ASP A 196 -7.05 -9.77 5.66
C ASP A 196 -7.36 -8.32 5.25
N LEU A 197 -7.30 -8.05 3.96
CA LEU A 197 -7.61 -6.73 3.41
C LEU A 197 -9.06 -6.30 3.70
N PHE A 198 -10.01 -7.24 3.65
CA PHE A 198 -11.41 -6.97 4.01
C PHE A 198 -11.54 -6.48 5.46
N GLU A 199 -10.89 -7.14 6.42
CA GLU A 199 -10.92 -6.71 7.82
C GLU A 199 -10.20 -5.36 8.03
N VAL A 200 -9.15 -5.07 7.26
CA VAL A 200 -8.49 -3.76 7.25
C VAL A 200 -9.45 -2.67 6.80
N ILE A 201 -10.14 -2.89 5.68
CA ILE A 201 -11.08 -1.90 5.10
C ILE A 201 -12.29 -1.71 6.03
N LYS A 202 -12.81 -2.80 6.59
CA LYS A 202 -13.91 -2.76 7.55
C LYS A 202 -13.56 -1.95 8.79
N GLY A 203 -12.34 -2.09 9.30
CA GLY A 203 -11.80 -1.25 10.36
C GLY A 203 -12.33 -1.52 11.77
N ASP A 204 -13.14 -2.56 11.97
CA ASP A 204 -13.78 -2.90 13.26
C ASP A 204 -12.79 -3.51 14.26
N LEU A 205 -11.71 -4.11 13.76
CA LEU A 205 -10.72 -4.79 14.59
C LEU A 205 -9.45 -3.94 14.74
N ASP A 206 -8.77 -4.11 15.87
CA ASP A 206 -7.38 -3.69 15.96
C ASP A 206 -6.54 -4.51 14.98
N ARG A 207 -5.59 -3.86 14.33
CA ARG A 207 -4.77 -4.46 13.27
C ARG A 207 -3.90 -5.62 13.76
N SER A 208 -3.62 -5.69 15.05
CA SER A 208 -2.83 -6.76 15.68
C SER A 208 -3.63 -8.03 15.97
N VAL A 209 -4.98 -7.94 15.97
CA VAL A 209 -5.86 -9.08 16.28
C VAL A 209 -6.69 -9.56 15.10
N ILE A 210 -6.38 -9.10 13.89
CA ILE A 210 -7.02 -9.64 12.68
C ILE A 210 -6.70 -11.15 12.58
N PRO A 211 -7.70 -12.04 12.40
CA PRO A 211 -7.51 -13.49 12.50
C PRO A 211 -6.49 -14.07 11.51
N THR A 212 -6.26 -13.41 10.39
CA THR A 212 -5.27 -13.78 9.38
C THR A 212 -3.85 -13.31 9.71
N ARG A 213 -3.60 -12.86 10.94
CA ARG A 213 -2.29 -12.36 11.37
C ARG A 213 -1.77 -13.07 12.61
N SER A 214 -0.45 -13.24 12.67
CA SER A 214 0.25 -13.48 13.93
C SER A 214 0.94 -12.18 14.37
N SER A 215 1.02 -12.00 15.68
CA SER A 215 1.83 -10.96 16.28
C SER A 215 3.01 -11.61 17.03
N ALA A 216 4.23 -11.26 16.65
CA ALA A 216 5.40 -11.58 17.44
C ALA A 216 5.46 -10.67 18.68
N GLY A 217 6.17 -11.12 19.74
CA GLY A 217 6.27 -10.37 21.00
C GLY A 217 6.88 -8.96 20.89
N ASN A 218 7.50 -8.64 19.75
CA ASN A 218 7.99 -7.30 19.40
C ASN A 218 6.99 -6.44 18.60
N GLY A 219 5.75 -6.90 18.45
CA GLY A 219 4.71 -6.21 17.68
C GLY A 219 4.79 -6.39 16.16
N ALA A 220 5.73 -7.20 15.64
CA ALA A 220 5.78 -7.52 14.22
C ALA A 220 4.57 -8.39 13.83
N LEU A 221 3.91 -8.01 12.73
CA LEU A 221 2.75 -8.73 12.20
C LEU A 221 3.16 -9.55 10.99
N SER A 222 2.68 -10.78 10.90
CA SER A 222 2.88 -11.65 9.74
C SER A 222 1.55 -12.20 9.25
N LEU A 223 1.39 -12.30 7.93
CA LEU A 223 0.21 -12.93 7.34
C LEU A 223 0.24 -14.44 7.59
N LEU A 224 -0.88 -14.98 8.06
CA LEU A 224 -1.06 -16.40 8.36
C LEU A 224 -2.14 -17.01 7.47
N ARG A 225 -1.93 -18.27 7.13
CA ARG A 225 -2.97 -19.14 6.62
C ARG A 225 -3.81 -19.63 7.81
N THR A 226 -5.09 -19.27 7.82
CA THR A 226 -6.08 -19.72 8.83
C THR A 226 -7.01 -20.77 8.24
#